data_a5f1f29a7e089d673136edcf62d98936
#
_entry.id   a5f1f29a7e089d673136edcf62d98936
#
_cell.length_a   1.000
_cell.length_b   1.000
_cell.length_c   1.000
_cell.angle_alpha   90.00
_cell.angle_beta   90.00
_cell.angle_gamma   90.00
#
_symmetry.space_group_name_H-M   'P 1'
#
loop_
_entity.id
_entity.type
_entity.pdbx_description
1 polymer ?
#
loop_
_entity_poly.entity_id
_entity_poly.type
_entity_poly.pdbx_seq_one_letter_code
_entity_poly.pdbx_strand_id
1 'polypeptide(L)'
;LESASPQGTEEHDDPFRLDLPTVLIANKSDLDPDPEEVKILEELLGLRYPALTVSAKTRDGLDRIGPFLFKALEIVRVYTKTPGNPADDDKPFTVRRGGTVHDVANLVHKDVARNLKFARMWGTDVFDGQQVGPDHLVVDKDIVELHSG
;
A
#
# COMPACT_ATOMS: atom_id res chain seq x y z
N LEU A 1 6.87 29.78 -37.99
CA LEU A 1 5.89 29.45 -36.95
C LEU A 1 5.79 27.94 -36.83
N GLU A 2 6.74 27.37 -36.11
CA GLU A 2 6.88 25.93 -35.90
C GLU A 2 6.58 25.65 -34.43
N SER A 3 5.49 24.98 -34.21
CA SER A 3 5.04 24.55 -32.87
C SER A 3 5.89 23.36 -32.43
N ALA A 4 6.74 23.58 -31.44
CA ALA A 4 7.46 22.51 -30.78
C ALA A 4 6.50 21.72 -29.89
N SER A 5 6.26 20.45 -30.23
CA SER A 5 5.61 19.47 -29.37
C SER A 5 6.52 19.13 -28.18
N PRO A 6 6.00 18.98 -26.96
CA PRO A 6 6.82 18.50 -25.85
C PRO A 6 7.22 17.05 -26.13
N GLN A 7 8.51 16.81 -26.13
CA GLN A 7 9.10 15.48 -26.23
C GLN A 7 8.65 14.68 -24.99
N GLY A 8 7.93 13.58 -25.24
CA GLY A 8 7.66 12.57 -24.26
C GLY A 8 8.98 12.01 -23.72
N THR A 9 9.16 12.03 -22.43
CA THR A 9 10.19 11.25 -21.75
C THR A 9 9.92 9.79 -22.04
N GLU A 10 10.77 9.19 -22.88
CA GLU A 10 10.84 7.75 -23.04
C GLU A 10 11.17 7.16 -21.66
N GLU A 11 10.20 6.53 -21.03
CA GLU A 11 10.45 5.65 -19.88
C GLU A 11 11.33 4.51 -20.40
N HIS A 12 12.63 4.64 -20.21
CA HIS A 12 13.57 3.54 -20.37
C HIS A 12 13.15 2.49 -19.34
N ASP A 13 12.59 1.38 -19.83
CA ASP A 13 12.29 0.17 -19.06
C ASP A 13 13.64 -0.48 -18.68
N ASP A 14 14.29 0.10 -17.66
CA ASP A 14 15.52 -0.43 -17.09
C ASP A 14 15.15 -1.59 -16.14
N PRO A 15 15.46 -2.85 -16.51
CA PRO A 15 15.12 -4.02 -15.72
C PRO A 15 15.80 -4.04 -14.32
N PHE A 16 16.75 -3.15 -14.08
CA PHE A 16 17.44 -2.98 -12.80
C PHE A 16 16.92 -1.78 -12.00
N ARG A 17 15.98 -1.01 -12.54
CA ARG A 17 15.36 0.11 -11.85
C ARG A 17 14.41 -0.39 -10.77
N LEU A 18 14.70 -0.04 -9.52
CA LEU A 18 13.85 -0.31 -8.38
C LEU A 18 13.13 0.97 -7.96
N ASP A 19 11.83 1.05 -8.21
CA ASP A 19 10.99 2.15 -7.75
C ASP A 19 10.53 1.86 -6.31
N LEU A 20 11.01 2.68 -5.37
CA LEU A 20 10.66 2.58 -3.96
C LEU A 20 9.69 3.72 -3.57
N PRO A 21 8.58 3.42 -2.88
CA PRO A 21 7.74 4.46 -2.31
C PRO A 21 8.54 5.25 -1.29
N THR A 22 8.68 6.56 -1.53
CA THR A 22 9.47 7.45 -0.69
C THR A 22 8.58 8.51 -0.06
N VAL A 23 8.78 8.78 1.22
CA VAL A 23 8.09 9.82 1.98
C VAL A 23 9.08 10.65 2.77
N LEU A 24 8.72 11.89 3.07
CA LEU A 24 9.50 12.81 3.87
C LEU A 24 8.86 12.99 5.25
N ILE A 25 9.64 12.80 6.31
CA ILE A 25 9.23 13.15 7.67
C ILE A 25 10.13 14.29 8.17
N ALA A 26 9.57 15.50 8.24
CA ALA A 26 10.25 16.68 8.80
C ALA A 26 10.08 16.68 10.32
N ASN A 27 11.15 16.36 11.04
CA ASN A 27 11.16 16.34 12.51
C ASN A 27 11.57 17.71 13.08
N LYS A 28 11.33 17.91 14.38
CA LYS A 28 11.65 19.12 15.17
C LYS A 28 10.76 20.32 14.84
N SER A 29 9.49 20.09 14.54
CA SER A 29 8.52 21.17 14.33
C SER A 29 8.34 22.12 15.53
N ASP A 30 8.85 21.72 16.71
CA ASP A 30 8.88 22.55 17.92
C ASP A 30 9.91 23.71 17.86
N LEU A 31 10.78 23.76 16.87
CA LEU A 31 11.76 24.80 16.67
C LEU A 31 11.27 25.95 15.78
N ASP A 32 9.95 26.05 15.56
CA ASP A 32 9.30 27.04 14.70
C ASP A 32 9.84 27.03 13.25
N PRO A 33 9.77 25.87 12.57
CA PRO A 33 10.23 25.79 11.19
C PRO A 33 9.32 26.65 10.30
N ASP A 34 9.93 27.38 9.37
CA ASP A 34 9.18 28.08 8.34
C ASP A 34 8.37 27.04 7.52
N PRO A 35 7.04 27.19 7.40
CA PRO A 35 6.24 26.30 6.55
C PRO A 35 6.74 26.20 5.10
N GLU A 36 7.50 27.19 4.64
CA GLU A 36 8.10 27.19 3.32
C GLU A 36 9.34 26.29 3.20
N GLU A 37 9.99 25.91 4.33
CA GLU A 37 11.21 25.08 4.28
C GLU A 37 11.00 23.74 3.60
N VAL A 38 9.84 23.10 3.81
CA VAL A 38 9.51 21.83 3.14
C VAL A 38 9.36 22.04 1.64
N LYS A 39 8.73 23.14 1.22
CA LYS A 39 8.58 23.48 -0.20
C LYS A 39 9.93 23.80 -0.85
N ILE A 40 10.78 24.53 -0.15
CA ILE A 40 12.15 24.84 -0.61
C ILE A 40 12.93 23.54 -0.81
N LEU A 41 12.79 22.59 0.11
CA LEU A 41 13.43 21.27 -0.02
C LEU A 41 12.92 20.51 -1.24
N GLU A 42 11.60 20.50 -1.47
CA GLU A 42 11.00 19.89 -2.65
C GLU A 42 11.50 20.52 -3.96
N GLU A 43 11.61 21.85 -3.98
CA GLU A 43 12.14 22.61 -5.13
C GLU A 43 13.63 22.30 -5.38
N LEU A 44 14.44 22.25 -4.32
CA LEU A 44 15.86 21.94 -4.41
C LEU A 44 16.15 20.51 -4.88
N LEU A 45 15.33 19.58 -4.46
CA LEU A 45 15.45 18.16 -4.87
C LEU A 45 14.84 17.87 -6.24
N GLY A 46 14.03 18.81 -6.78
CA GLY A 46 13.28 18.59 -8.02
C GLY A 46 12.24 17.47 -7.93
N LEU A 47 11.92 17.02 -6.73
CA LEU A 47 11.04 15.88 -6.45
C LEU A 47 9.99 16.28 -5.42
N ARG A 48 8.75 15.87 -5.65
CA ARG A 48 7.65 16.06 -4.70
C ARG A 48 7.38 14.75 -3.98
N TYR A 49 7.75 14.72 -2.71
CA TYR A 49 7.43 13.60 -1.84
C TYR A 49 6.23 13.93 -0.94
N PRO A 50 5.35 12.96 -0.64
CA PRO A 50 4.42 13.13 0.46
C PRO A 50 5.20 13.45 1.73
N ALA A 51 4.86 14.56 2.41
CA ALA A 51 5.58 15.04 3.56
C ALA A 51 4.68 15.09 4.80
N LEU A 52 5.26 14.79 5.96
CA LEU A 52 4.62 14.92 7.27
C LEU A 52 5.56 15.64 8.22
N THR A 53 5.08 16.71 8.86
CA THR A 53 5.81 17.44 9.90
C THR A 53 5.46 16.92 11.28
N VAL A 54 6.48 16.65 12.11
CA VAL A 54 6.34 16.11 13.46
C VAL A 54 7.36 16.70 14.43
N SER A 55 7.11 16.56 15.74
CA SER A 55 8.12 16.79 16.78
C SER A 55 8.23 15.57 17.69
N ALA A 56 9.36 14.90 17.65
CA ALA A 56 9.65 13.80 18.57
C ALA A 56 9.78 14.28 20.02
N LYS A 57 10.18 15.56 20.23
CA LYS A 57 10.36 16.17 21.56
C LYS A 57 9.03 16.47 22.23
N THR A 58 8.10 17.12 21.51
CA THR A 58 6.77 17.47 22.02
C THR A 58 5.74 16.38 21.79
N ARG A 59 6.08 15.36 20.98
CA ARG A 59 5.21 14.29 20.49
C ARG A 59 4.11 14.76 19.52
N ASP A 60 4.17 16.00 19.05
CA ASP A 60 3.22 16.50 18.07
C ASP A 60 3.33 15.74 16.75
N GLY A 61 2.20 15.34 16.20
CA GLY A 61 2.09 14.65 14.92
C GLY A 61 2.59 13.19 14.88
N LEU A 62 3.09 12.62 15.99
CA LEU A 62 3.56 11.22 16.01
C LEU A 62 2.43 10.22 15.77
N ASP A 63 1.23 10.51 16.23
CA ASP A 63 0.03 9.70 16.02
C ASP A 63 -0.37 9.62 14.53
N ARG A 64 0.02 10.60 13.74
CA ARG A 64 -0.25 10.65 12.29
C ARG A 64 0.73 9.84 11.45
N ILE A 65 1.90 9.45 11.99
CA ILE A 65 2.93 8.72 11.23
C ILE A 65 2.38 7.39 10.70
N GLY A 66 1.72 6.59 11.54
CA GLY A 66 1.16 5.30 11.13
C GLY A 66 0.17 5.42 9.96
N PRO A 67 -0.91 6.21 10.09
CA PRO A 67 -1.85 6.46 9.00
C PRO A 67 -1.19 7.05 7.74
N PHE A 68 -0.21 7.95 7.91
CA PHE A 68 0.52 8.56 6.80
C PHE A 68 1.33 7.52 6.01
N LEU A 69 2.11 6.69 6.71
CA LEU A 69 2.88 5.61 6.08
C LEU A 69 1.97 4.58 5.40
N PHE A 70 0.89 4.19 6.06
CA PHE A 70 -0.08 3.26 5.49
C PHE A 70 -0.64 3.74 4.16
N LYS A 71 -1.00 5.04 4.11
CA LYS A 71 -1.49 5.68 2.88
C LYS A 71 -0.42 5.77 1.80
N ALA A 72 0.79 6.17 2.18
CA ALA A 72 1.89 6.39 1.24
C ALA A 72 2.46 5.09 0.65
N LEU A 73 2.42 4.01 1.42
CA LEU A 73 2.84 2.68 0.95
C LEU A 73 1.81 2.01 0.03
N GLU A 74 0.61 2.58 -0.07
CA GLU A 74 -0.49 2.02 -0.87
C GLU A 74 -0.72 0.53 -0.59
N ILE A 75 -0.73 0.17 0.67
CA ILE A 75 -1.01 -1.20 1.13
C ILE A 75 -2.44 -1.35 1.60
N VAL A 76 -2.95 -2.57 1.52
CA VAL A 76 -4.22 -3.00 2.07
C VAL A 76 -4.01 -4.16 3.03
N ARG A 77 -4.83 -4.24 4.07
CA ARG A 77 -4.83 -5.33 5.05
C ARG A 77 -5.87 -6.35 4.64
N VAL A 78 -5.49 -7.59 4.59
CA VAL A 78 -6.37 -8.70 4.27
C VAL A 78 -6.29 -9.72 5.40
N TYR A 79 -7.42 -10.08 5.95
CA TYR A 79 -7.54 -11.10 6.98
C TYR A 79 -7.81 -12.44 6.32
N THR A 80 -7.28 -13.51 6.90
CA THR A 80 -7.56 -14.85 6.41
C THR A 80 -8.34 -15.66 7.42
N LYS A 81 -9.12 -16.60 6.93
CA LYS A 81 -9.77 -17.60 7.77
C LYS A 81 -9.63 -18.99 7.17
N THR A 82 -9.55 -19.98 8.02
CA THR A 82 -9.70 -21.37 7.59
C THR A 82 -11.16 -21.76 7.53
N PRO A 83 -11.56 -22.65 6.60
CA PRO A 83 -12.94 -23.11 6.50
C PRO A 83 -13.51 -23.57 7.85
N GLY A 84 -14.69 -23.05 8.19
CA GLY A 84 -15.38 -23.40 9.44
C GLY A 84 -14.91 -22.66 10.71
N ASN A 85 -13.89 -21.82 10.63
CA ASN A 85 -13.38 -21.03 11.74
C ASN A 85 -13.67 -19.53 11.55
N PRO A 86 -13.66 -18.71 12.63
CA PRO A 86 -13.69 -17.26 12.50
C PRO A 86 -12.41 -16.74 11.81
N ALA A 87 -12.45 -15.49 11.34
CA ALA A 87 -11.28 -14.83 10.80
C ALA A 87 -10.21 -14.62 11.90
N ASP A 88 -8.94 -14.65 11.51
CA ASP A 88 -7.83 -14.25 12.38
C ASP A 88 -7.70 -12.72 12.30
N ASP A 89 -8.37 -12.03 13.22
CA ASP A 89 -8.42 -10.57 13.26
C ASP A 89 -7.14 -9.93 13.81
N ASP A 90 -6.27 -10.71 14.44
CA ASP A 90 -5.06 -10.20 15.10
C ASP A 90 -3.88 -10.04 14.14
N LYS A 91 -3.87 -10.75 13.02
CA LYS A 91 -2.71 -10.81 12.11
C LYS A 91 -3.09 -10.66 10.64
N PRO A 92 -3.39 -9.44 10.19
CA PRO A 92 -3.66 -9.21 8.78
C PRO A 92 -2.40 -9.40 7.93
N PHE A 93 -2.57 -9.95 6.75
CA PHE A 93 -1.57 -9.88 5.70
C PHE A 93 -1.63 -8.51 5.04
N THR A 94 -0.48 -7.96 4.66
CA THR A 94 -0.39 -6.71 3.93
C THR A 94 -0.05 -6.97 2.48
N VAL A 95 -0.90 -6.49 1.58
CA VAL A 95 -0.75 -6.61 0.13
C VAL A 95 -0.70 -5.20 -0.46
N ARG A 96 -0.01 -5.00 -1.57
CA ARG A 96 -0.07 -3.72 -2.29
C ARG A 96 -1.48 -3.48 -2.82
N ARG A 97 -1.89 -2.23 -2.88
CA ARG A 97 -3.16 -1.84 -3.53
C ARG A 97 -3.17 -2.36 -4.97
N GLY A 98 -4.27 -3.00 -5.37
CA GLY A 98 -4.36 -3.69 -6.65
C GLY A 98 -3.83 -5.13 -6.65
N GLY A 99 -3.41 -5.63 -5.48
CA GLY A 99 -3.07 -7.04 -5.31
C GLY A 99 -4.30 -7.93 -5.38
N THR A 100 -4.07 -9.23 -5.58
CA THR A 100 -5.09 -10.23 -5.86
C THR A 100 -5.19 -11.27 -4.74
N VAL A 101 -6.23 -12.09 -4.79
CA VAL A 101 -6.38 -13.27 -3.91
C VAL A 101 -5.17 -14.21 -4.03
N HIS A 102 -4.60 -14.34 -5.23
CA HIS A 102 -3.39 -15.14 -5.44
C HIS A 102 -2.17 -14.57 -4.70
N ASP A 103 -2.04 -13.22 -4.64
CA ASP A 103 -0.97 -12.58 -3.88
C ASP A 103 -1.12 -12.85 -2.38
N VAL A 104 -2.35 -12.80 -1.86
CA VAL A 104 -2.65 -13.20 -0.47
C VAL A 104 -2.27 -14.65 -0.22
N ALA A 105 -2.66 -15.56 -1.12
CA ALA A 105 -2.32 -16.99 -1.02
C ALA A 105 -0.80 -17.21 -0.99
N ASN A 106 -0.03 -16.47 -1.79
CA ASN A 106 1.45 -16.54 -1.77
C ASN A 106 2.04 -16.10 -0.43
N LEU A 107 1.45 -15.11 0.23
CA LEU A 107 1.89 -14.66 1.56
C LEU A 107 1.57 -15.70 2.65
N VAL A 108 0.47 -16.43 2.50
CA VAL A 108 0.12 -17.53 3.42
C VAL A 108 1.08 -18.69 3.24
N HIS A 109 1.17 -19.26 2.06
CA HIS A 109 2.12 -20.30 1.70
C HIS A 109 2.17 -20.53 0.18
N LYS A 110 3.37 -20.79 -0.37
CA LYS A 110 3.56 -21.03 -1.81
C LYS A 110 2.74 -22.21 -2.35
N ASP A 111 2.56 -23.27 -1.55
CA ASP A 111 1.79 -24.44 -1.98
C ASP A 111 0.28 -24.15 -2.00
N VAL A 112 -0.20 -23.27 -1.10
CA VAL A 112 -1.59 -22.80 -1.13
C VAL A 112 -1.84 -22.03 -2.42
N ALA A 113 -0.93 -21.12 -2.78
CA ALA A 113 -1.04 -20.34 -4.01
C ALA A 113 -1.02 -21.23 -5.27
N ARG A 114 -0.12 -22.22 -5.34
CA ARG A 114 -0.03 -23.15 -6.48
C ARG A 114 -1.29 -23.98 -6.69
N ASN A 115 -1.93 -24.37 -5.60
CA ASN A 115 -3.09 -25.27 -5.64
C ASN A 115 -4.40 -24.49 -5.45
N LEU A 116 -4.36 -23.17 -5.46
CA LEU A 116 -5.52 -22.31 -5.26
C LEU A 116 -6.54 -22.53 -6.40
N LYS A 117 -7.75 -22.94 -6.03
CA LYS A 117 -8.86 -23.10 -6.97
C LYS A 117 -9.76 -21.89 -6.98
N PHE A 118 -10.17 -21.47 -5.81
CA PHE A 118 -11.02 -20.29 -5.58
C PHE A 118 -10.84 -19.80 -4.15
N ALA A 119 -11.39 -18.64 -3.86
CA ALA A 119 -11.54 -18.15 -2.50
C ALA A 119 -13.00 -17.77 -2.23
N ARG A 120 -13.38 -17.72 -0.95
CA ARG A 120 -14.58 -17.02 -0.50
C ARG A 120 -14.17 -15.75 0.19
N MET A 121 -14.90 -14.67 -0.07
CA MET A 121 -14.58 -13.35 0.44
C MET A 121 -15.76 -12.71 1.17
N TRP A 122 -15.40 -11.90 2.15
CA TRP A 122 -16.29 -11.00 2.90
C TRP A 122 -15.60 -9.64 2.94
N GLY A 123 -16.32 -8.58 2.58
CA GLY A 123 -15.75 -7.24 2.54
C GLY A 123 -16.69 -6.22 1.90
N THR A 124 -16.14 -5.05 1.56
CA THR A 124 -16.95 -3.92 1.08
C THR A 124 -17.47 -4.12 -0.34
N ASP A 125 -16.65 -4.71 -1.22
CA ASP A 125 -16.93 -4.79 -2.66
C ASP A 125 -17.41 -6.19 -3.10
N VAL A 126 -17.74 -7.06 -2.15
CA VAL A 126 -18.20 -8.42 -2.38
C VAL A 126 -19.41 -8.74 -1.52
N PHE A 127 -20.25 -9.70 -1.96
CA PHE A 127 -21.28 -10.26 -1.10
C PHE A 127 -20.66 -11.21 -0.06
N ASP A 128 -21.29 -11.32 1.10
CA ASP A 128 -20.83 -12.22 2.18
C ASP A 128 -20.67 -13.65 1.69
N GLY A 129 -19.43 -14.15 1.77
CA GLY A 129 -19.05 -15.49 1.30
C GLY A 129 -19.03 -15.66 -0.21
N GLN A 130 -18.92 -14.57 -0.96
CA GLN A 130 -18.82 -14.61 -2.42
C GLN A 130 -17.64 -15.46 -2.87
N GLN A 131 -17.89 -16.38 -3.78
CA GLN A 131 -16.82 -17.17 -4.40
C GLN A 131 -16.17 -16.34 -5.51
N VAL A 132 -14.84 -16.25 -5.46
CA VAL A 132 -14.02 -15.48 -6.40
C VAL A 132 -12.85 -16.32 -6.93
N GLY A 133 -12.32 -15.93 -8.08
CA GLY A 133 -11.12 -16.54 -8.66
C GLY A 133 -9.83 -15.98 -8.07
N PRO A 134 -8.66 -16.59 -8.40
CA PRO A 134 -7.35 -16.16 -7.94
C PRO A 134 -7.00 -14.71 -8.32
N ASP A 135 -7.49 -14.22 -9.47
CA ASP A 135 -7.17 -12.90 -10.00
C ASP A 135 -8.09 -11.78 -9.45
N HIS A 136 -9.01 -12.11 -8.54
CA HIS A 136 -9.89 -11.12 -7.94
C HIS A 136 -9.09 -10.16 -7.06
N LEU A 137 -9.34 -8.85 -7.23
CA LEU A 137 -8.66 -7.81 -6.47
C LEU A 137 -9.12 -7.81 -5.01
N VAL A 138 -8.20 -7.55 -4.10
CA VAL A 138 -8.50 -7.39 -2.67
C VAL A 138 -8.45 -5.93 -2.27
N VAL A 139 -9.32 -5.53 -1.34
CA VAL A 139 -9.36 -4.20 -0.75
C VAL A 139 -9.09 -4.24 0.75
N ASP A 140 -8.88 -3.07 1.37
CA ASP A 140 -8.53 -3.00 2.79
C ASP A 140 -9.65 -3.54 3.68
N LYS A 141 -9.28 -4.45 4.58
CA LYS A 141 -10.12 -5.18 5.53
C LYS A 141 -10.95 -6.32 4.95
N ASP A 142 -10.68 -6.75 3.73
CA ASP A 142 -11.28 -7.99 3.23
C ASP A 142 -10.87 -9.19 4.09
N ILE A 143 -11.80 -10.12 4.23
CA ILE A 143 -11.58 -11.44 4.81
C ILE A 143 -11.59 -12.45 3.67
N VAL A 144 -10.57 -13.29 3.61
CA VAL A 144 -10.39 -14.27 2.54
C VAL A 144 -10.27 -15.69 3.11
N GLU A 145 -11.10 -16.60 2.63
CA GLU A 145 -11.03 -18.03 2.89
C GLU A 145 -10.50 -18.72 1.65
N LEU A 146 -9.26 -19.21 1.71
CA LEU A 146 -8.57 -19.82 0.57
C LEU A 146 -8.95 -21.29 0.45
N HIS A 147 -9.34 -21.73 -0.75
CA HIS A 147 -9.66 -23.11 -1.07
C HIS A 147 -8.63 -23.67 -2.07
N SER A 148 -7.72 -24.48 -1.57
CA SER A 148 -6.74 -25.25 -2.34
C SER A 148 -7.21 -26.71 -2.49
N GLY A 149 -6.88 -27.30 -3.61
CA GLY A 149 -7.26 -28.69 -3.90
C GLY A 149 -6.08 -29.66 -3.90
#